data_1d5547f550cfd34e6c43a754d606bbdf
#
_entry.id   1d5547f550cfd34e6c43a754d606bbdf
#
_cell.length_a   1.000
_cell.length_b   1.000
_cell.length_c   1.000
_cell.angle_alpha   90.00
_cell.angle_beta   90.00
_cell.angle_gamma   90.00
#
_symmetry.space_group_name_H-M   'P 1'
#
loop_
_entity.id
_entity.type
_entity.pdbx_description
1 polymer ?
#
loop_
_entity_poly.entity_id
_entity_poly.type
_entity_poly.pdbx_seq_one_letter_code
_entity_poly.pdbx_strand_id
1 'polypeptide(L)'
;MKKIGIIGGTTPESTCYYYQNYIKISREKFGPFTFPELIIYSINFEEFKNNPRGWEGRTEILINAARALERAGAEIISLSANTPHIVFPEIQKAVSVPMVSIIDALIEEMRRRGVKRVLLLGTKTTMTADFYKNALREAGFDVVTPVEEEMDEIDRIIFSELAFENFEHKPYLIDLIERYAREEGIEGVILGCTELPLAIKPGDVSVEVFDTAAIHMRKLIELAAE
;
A
#
# COMPACT_ATOMS: atom_id res chain seq x y z
N MET A 1 -4.30 -23.72 -5.00
CA MET A 1 -4.21 -22.29 -4.64
C MET A 1 -4.21 -21.48 -5.93
N LYS A 2 -4.93 -20.37 -5.96
CA LYS A 2 -4.94 -19.46 -7.12
C LYS A 2 -3.57 -18.82 -7.31
N LYS A 3 -3.21 -18.55 -8.56
CA LYS A 3 -1.97 -17.88 -8.94
C LYS A 3 -2.11 -16.36 -8.79
N ILE A 4 -1.23 -15.75 -8.02
CA ILE A 4 -1.23 -14.30 -7.74
C ILE A 4 -0.41 -13.55 -8.79
N GLY A 5 -0.93 -12.48 -9.36
CA GLY A 5 -0.22 -11.52 -10.20
C GLY A 5 0.00 -10.19 -9.48
N ILE A 6 1.22 -9.69 -9.47
CA ILE A 6 1.56 -8.39 -8.87
C ILE A 6 2.11 -7.45 -9.95
N ILE A 7 1.46 -6.30 -10.11
CA ILE A 7 2.03 -5.18 -10.86
C ILE A 7 2.98 -4.45 -9.92
N GLY A 8 4.26 -4.68 -10.13
CA GLY A 8 5.36 -4.11 -9.37
C GLY A 8 6.13 -3.04 -10.12
N GLY A 9 7.22 -2.55 -9.54
CA GLY A 9 8.13 -1.58 -10.17
C GLY A 9 7.69 -0.12 -10.06
N THR A 10 6.64 0.19 -9.30
CA THR A 10 6.24 1.57 -8.98
C THR A 10 7.12 2.23 -7.93
N THR A 11 7.90 1.48 -7.20
CA THR A 11 9.32 1.46 -6.88
C THR A 11 9.77 0.00 -6.81
N PRO A 12 11.01 -0.34 -7.17
CA PRO A 12 11.54 -1.71 -7.01
C PRO A 12 11.54 -2.15 -5.55
N GLU A 13 11.86 -1.24 -4.63
CA GLU A 13 11.91 -1.46 -3.17
C GLU A 13 10.54 -1.89 -2.65
N SER A 14 9.48 -1.19 -3.06
CA SER A 14 8.09 -1.55 -2.76
C SER A 14 7.77 -2.99 -3.19
N THR A 15 8.21 -3.38 -4.38
CA THR A 15 8.01 -4.74 -4.91
C THR A 15 8.77 -5.79 -4.10
N CYS A 16 10.00 -5.48 -3.69
CA CYS A 16 10.79 -6.33 -2.78
C CYS A 16 10.09 -6.48 -1.43
N TYR A 17 9.54 -5.40 -0.87
CA TYR A 17 8.79 -5.44 0.39
C TYR A 17 7.53 -6.31 0.27
N TYR A 18 6.80 -6.24 -0.84
CA TYR A 18 5.68 -7.15 -1.12
C TYR A 18 6.12 -8.61 -1.17
N TYR A 19 7.25 -8.91 -1.82
CA TYR A 19 7.76 -10.27 -1.89
C TYR A 19 8.24 -10.80 -0.53
N GLN A 20 8.84 -9.96 0.31
CA GLN A 20 9.20 -10.33 1.69
C GLN A 20 7.95 -10.65 2.52
N ASN A 21 6.90 -9.84 2.43
CA ASN A 21 5.62 -10.10 3.08
C ASN A 21 4.96 -11.38 2.55
N TYR A 22 5.01 -11.62 1.23
CA TYR A 22 4.54 -12.86 0.62
C TYR A 22 5.22 -14.10 1.24
N ILE A 23 6.54 -14.09 1.36
CA ILE A 23 7.30 -15.19 1.98
C ILE A 23 6.88 -15.38 3.45
N LYS A 24 6.87 -14.28 4.22
CA LYS A 24 6.56 -14.31 5.64
C LYS A 24 5.16 -14.85 5.89
N ILE A 25 4.16 -14.26 5.27
CA ILE A 25 2.75 -14.58 5.50
C ILE A 25 2.40 -15.98 4.98
N SER A 26 2.95 -16.39 3.82
CA SER A 26 2.75 -17.73 3.31
C SER A 26 3.31 -18.79 4.26
N ARG A 27 4.51 -18.58 4.83
CA ARG A 27 5.10 -19.47 5.83
C ARG A 27 4.26 -19.56 7.10
N GLU A 28 3.75 -18.43 7.59
CA GLU A 28 2.85 -18.39 8.75
C GLU A 28 1.56 -19.21 8.50
N LYS A 29 1.00 -19.13 7.29
CA LYS A 29 -0.29 -19.75 6.95
C LYS A 29 -0.18 -21.22 6.54
N PHE A 30 0.82 -21.58 5.75
CA PHE A 30 0.93 -22.86 5.06
C PHE A 30 2.14 -23.71 5.46
N GLY A 31 3.01 -23.17 6.31
CA GLY A 31 4.27 -23.83 6.68
C GLY A 31 5.44 -23.45 5.76
N PRO A 32 6.64 -24.02 6.02
CA PRO A 32 7.90 -23.45 5.53
C PRO A 32 8.14 -23.56 4.03
N PHE A 33 7.41 -24.45 3.32
CA PHE A 33 7.69 -24.78 1.91
C PHE A 33 6.48 -24.65 1.00
N THR A 34 5.32 -24.22 1.50
CA THR A 34 4.09 -24.09 0.72
C THR A 34 3.79 -22.63 0.43
N PHE A 35 3.67 -22.30 -0.86
CA PHE A 35 3.44 -20.94 -1.34
C PHE A 35 2.46 -20.96 -2.51
N PRO A 36 1.51 -20.02 -2.61
CA PRO A 36 0.78 -19.80 -3.86
C PRO A 36 1.77 -19.47 -5.00
N GLU A 37 1.46 -19.82 -6.24
CA GLU A 37 2.27 -19.33 -7.35
C GLU A 37 2.17 -17.79 -7.44
N LEU A 38 3.30 -17.12 -7.69
CA LEU A 38 3.38 -15.67 -7.79
C LEU A 38 4.06 -15.24 -9.08
N ILE A 39 3.41 -14.36 -9.84
CA ILE A 39 3.96 -13.69 -11.01
C ILE A 39 4.11 -12.21 -10.68
N ILE A 40 5.30 -11.65 -10.88
CA ILE A 40 5.56 -10.21 -10.72
C ILE A 40 5.89 -9.62 -12.08
N TYR A 41 5.10 -8.64 -12.51
CA TYR A 41 5.41 -7.79 -13.65
C TYR A 41 5.95 -6.45 -13.15
N SER A 42 7.27 -6.29 -13.17
CA SER A 42 7.92 -5.05 -12.74
C SER A 42 7.97 -4.06 -13.90
N ILE A 43 7.22 -2.96 -13.79
CA ILE A 43 7.21 -1.88 -14.79
C ILE A 43 8.51 -1.05 -14.72
N ASN A 44 8.81 -0.31 -15.77
CA ASN A 44 9.87 0.70 -15.74
C ASN A 44 9.39 1.92 -14.95
N PHE A 45 10.02 2.17 -13.79
CA PHE A 45 9.61 3.26 -12.89
C PHE A 45 9.83 4.64 -13.51
N GLU A 46 10.91 4.83 -14.28
CA GLU A 46 11.21 6.10 -14.95
C GLU A 46 10.11 6.47 -15.97
N GLU A 47 9.73 5.49 -16.83
CA GLU A 47 8.66 5.68 -17.80
C GLU A 47 7.29 5.91 -17.14
N PHE A 48 7.04 5.29 -16.00
CA PHE A 48 5.83 5.49 -15.22
C PHE A 48 5.82 6.87 -14.57
N LYS A 49 6.87 7.21 -13.80
CA LYS A 49 6.96 8.46 -13.01
C LYS A 49 6.94 9.69 -13.90
N ASN A 50 7.73 9.69 -14.97
CA ASN A 50 7.93 10.83 -15.85
C ASN A 50 7.13 10.72 -17.16
N ASN A 51 5.99 10.01 -17.13
CA ASN A 51 5.16 9.85 -18.33
C ASN A 51 4.64 11.20 -18.82
N PRO A 52 4.92 11.60 -20.07
CA PRO A 52 4.56 12.92 -20.59
C PRO A 52 3.04 13.14 -20.72
N ARG A 53 2.24 12.05 -20.72
CA ARG A 53 0.78 12.11 -20.71
C ARG A 53 0.18 12.05 -19.31
N GLY A 54 1.00 12.20 -18.27
CA GLY A 54 0.54 12.15 -16.89
C GLY A 54 -0.17 10.86 -16.53
N TRP A 55 -1.30 10.93 -15.85
CA TRP A 55 -2.06 9.77 -15.41
C TRP A 55 -2.67 8.94 -16.57
N GLU A 56 -2.99 9.54 -17.71
CA GLU A 56 -3.44 8.79 -18.87
C GLU A 56 -2.41 7.75 -19.33
N GLY A 57 -1.18 8.19 -19.54
CA GLY A 57 -0.10 7.30 -19.96
C GLY A 57 0.32 6.30 -18.88
N ARG A 58 0.30 6.72 -17.60
CA ARG A 58 0.54 5.83 -16.45
C ARG A 58 -0.50 4.72 -16.38
N THR A 59 -1.77 5.05 -16.59
CA THR A 59 -2.89 4.08 -16.63
C THR A 59 -2.68 3.05 -17.72
N GLU A 60 -2.27 3.47 -18.91
CA GLU A 60 -1.99 2.57 -20.04
C GLU A 60 -0.85 1.57 -19.70
N ILE A 61 0.23 2.04 -19.06
CA ILE A 61 1.31 1.16 -18.58
C ILE A 61 0.77 0.10 -17.61
N LEU A 62 -0.05 0.50 -16.64
CA LEU A 62 -0.63 -0.41 -15.65
C LEU A 62 -1.62 -1.40 -16.26
N ILE A 63 -2.46 -0.96 -17.21
CA ILE A 63 -3.37 -1.84 -17.96
C ILE A 63 -2.58 -2.88 -18.76
N ASN A 64 -1.51 -2.49 -19.43
CA ASN A 64 -0.66 -3.40 -20.20
C ASN A 64 0.00 -4.44 -19.28
N ALA A 65 0.46 -4.03 -18.11
CA ALA A 65 1.00 -4.94 -17.09
C ALA A 65 -0.07 -5.93 -16.57
N ALA A 66 -1.27 -5.44 -16.25
CA ALA A 66 -2.39 -6.28 -15.82
C ALA A 66 -2.75 -7.34 -16.87
N ARG A 67 -2.88 -6.94 -18.13
CA ARG A 67 -3.14 -7.86 -19.25
C ARG A 67 -2.01 -8.87 -19.46
N ALA A 68 -0.77 -8.48 -19.23
CA ALA A 68 0.37 -9.40 -19.31
C ALA A 68 0.30 -10.45 -18.21
N LEU A 69 -0.05 -10.08 -16.98
CA LEU A 69 -0.25 -10.99 -15.86
C LEU A 69 -1.43 -11.95 -16.12
N GLU A 70 -2.55 -11.45 -16.63
CA GLU A 70 -3.70 -12.27 -17.00
C GLU A 70 -3.32 -13.31 -18.06
N ARG A 71 -2.62 -12.91 -19.13
CA ARG A 71 -2.11 -13.85 -20.16
C ARG A 71 -1.10 -14.85 -19.62
N ALA A 72 -0.33 -14.47 -18.59
CA ALA A 72 0.59 -15.38 -17.90
C ALA A 72 -0.10 -16.36 -16.95
N GLY A 73 -1.43 -16.26 -16.82
CA GLY A 73 -2.26 -17.16 -16.03
C GLY A 73 -2.44 -16.73 -14.57
N ALA A 74 -2.25 -15.46 -14.24
CA ALA A 74 -2.67 -14.94 -12.95
C ALA A 74 -4.20 -15.07 -12.80
N GLU A 75 -4.66 -15.52 -11.64
CA GLU A 75 -6.08 -15.72 -11.32
C GLU A 75 -6.63 -14.65 -10.40
N ILE A 76 -5.74 -13.92 -9.73
CA ILE A 76 -6.00 -12.66 -8.99
C ILE A 76 -4.84 -11.72 -9.25
N ILE A 77 -5.13 -10.43 -9.41
CA ILE A 77 -4.11 -9.41 -9.71
C ILE A 77 -4.16 -8.29 -8.67
N SER A 78 -3.03 -7.68 -8.41
CA SER A 78 -2.92 -6.51 -7.53
C SER A 78 -1.78 -5.58 -7.93
N LEU A 79 -1.77 -4.38 -7.32
CA LEU A 79 -0.73 -3.36 -7.43
C LEU A 79 0.13 -3.36 -6.16
N SER A 80 1.46 -3.28 -6.28
CA SER A 80 2.37 -3.26 -5.12
C SER A 80 2.61 -1.87 -4.53
N ALA A 81 1.68 -0.93 -4.71
CA ALA A 81 1.80 0.42 -4.16
C ALA A 81 0.44 1.09 -3.95
N ASN A 82 0.38 2.08 -3.05
CA ASN A 82 -0.86 2.81 -2.73
C ASN A 82 -1.26 3.79 -3.84
N THR A 83 -0.36 4.68 -4.27
CA THR A 83 -0.65 5.76 -5.22
C THR A 83 -1.29 5.30 -6.54
N PRO A 84 -0.88 4.19 -7.18
CA PRO A 84 -1.51 3.72 -8.42
C PRO A 84 -2.98 3.32 -8.28
N HIS A 85 -3.50 3.17 -7.06
CA HIS A 85 -4.92 2.89 -6.84
C HIS A 85 -5.85 4.04 -7.25
N ILE A 86 -5.30 5.22 -7.54
CA ILE A 86 -6.07 6.33 -8.14
C ILE A 86 -6.76 5.93 -9.45
N VAL A 87 -6.18 4.97 -10.20
CA VAL A 87 -6.71 4.45 -11.47
C VAL A 87 -7.09 2.96 -11.40
N PHE A 88 -7.29 2.45 -10.18
CA PHE A 88 -7.65 1.05 -9.95
C PHE A 88 -8.91 0.61 -10.71
N PRO A 89 -10.01 1.41 -10.73
CA PRO A 89 -11.23 1.02 -11.44
C PRO A 89 -11.02 0.86 -12.95
N GLU A 90 -10.16 1.68 -13.56
CA GLU A 90 -9.83 1.63 -14.99
C GLU A 90 -9.04 0.36 -15.31
N ILE A 91 -8.10 -0.02 -14.44
CA ILE A 91 -7.29 -1.22 -14.62
C ILE A 91 -8.18 -2.46 -14.46
N GLN A 92 -9.02 -2.52 -13.44
CA GLN A 92 -9.94 -3.63 -13.22
C GLN A 92 -10.88 -3.86 -14.42
N LYS A 93 -11.38 -2.80 -15.07
CA LYS A 93 -12.22 -2.90 -16.27
C LYS A 93 -11.48 -3.47 -17.47
N ALA A 94 -10.15 -3.43 -17.49
CA ALA A 94 -9.33 -3.86 -18.63
C ALA A 94 -8.94 -5.34 -18.59
N VAL A 95 -9.23 -6.05 -17.51
CA VAL A 95 -8.95 -7.49 -17.30
C VAL A 95 -10.19 -8.21 -16.78
N SER A 96 -10.28 -9.53 -17.03
CA SER A 96 -11.40 -10.36 -16.60
C SER A 96 -11.18 -11.00 -15.23
N VAL A 97 -9.94 -11.15 -14.81
CA VAL A 97 -9.60 -11.68 -13.49
C VAL A 97 -9.84 -10.64 -12.39
N PRO A 98 -10.25 -11.05 -11.18
CA PRO A 98 -10.48 -10.11 -10.09
C PRO A 98 -9.17 -9.45 -9.68
N MET A 99 -9.25 -8.16 -9.42
CA MET A 99 -8.18 -7.41 -8.79
C MET A 99 -8.51 -7.12 -7.31
N VAL A 100 -7.49 -7.13 -6.47
CA VAL A 100 -7.61 -6.84 -5.03
C VAL A 100 -7.09 -5.43 -4.76
N SER A 101 -7.95 -4.60 -4.18
CA SER A 101 -7.59 -3.22 -3.81
C SER A 101 -6.90 -3.19 -2.45
N ILE A 102 -5.80 -2.43 -2.36
CA ILE A 102 -5.11 -2.18 -1.08
C ILE A 102 -6.00 -1.43 -0.09
N ILE A 103 -6.86 -0.54 -0.61
CA ILE A 103 -7.78 0.27 0.21
C ILE A 103 -8.89 -0.61 0.77
N ASP A 104 -9.47 -1.51 -0.05
CA ASP A 104 -10.51 -2.43 0.42
C ASP A 104 -9.98 -3.40 1.47
N ALA A 105 -8.77 -3.94 1.27
CA ALA A 105 -8.10 -4.79 2.25
C ALA A 105 -7.83 -4.05 3.57
N LEU A 106 -7.42 -2.79 3.50
CA LEU A 106 -7.21 -1.94 4.66
C LEU A 106 -8.54 -1.67 5.41
N ILE A 107 -9.60 -1.32 4.69
CA ILE A 107 -10.94 -1.08 5.25
C ILE A 107 -11.43 -2.31 6.03
N GLU A 108 -11.28 -3.51 5.44
CA GLU A 108 -11.66 -4.76 6.09
C GLU A 108 -10.88 -4.98 7.40
N GLU A 109 -9.57 -4.76 7.38
CA GLU A 109 -8.71 -4.92 8.55
C GLU A 109 -8.99 -3.88 9.64
N MET A 110 -9.24 -2.63 9.26
CA MET A 110 -9.60 -1.57 10.20
C MET A 110 -10.94 -1.88 10.90
N ARG A 111 -11.94 -2.38 10.17
CA ARG A 111 -13.21 -2.85 10.74
C ARG A 111 -12.99 -3.99 11.71
N ARG A 112 -12.13 -4.96 11.35
CA ARG A 112 -11.79 -6.11 12.20
C ARG A 112 -11.15 -5.69 13.53
N ARG A 113 -10.31 -4.63 13.51
CA ARG A 113 -9.66 -4.09 14.74
C ARG A 113 -10.53 -3.09 15.48
N GLY A 114 -11.66 -2.67 14.94
CA GLY A 114 -12.64 -1.82 15.62
C GLY A 114 -12.24 -0.35 15.73
N VAL A 115 -11.24 0.12 14.96
CA VAL A 115 -10.83 1.53 14.94
C VAL A 115 -11.81 2.35 14.09
N LYS A 116 -11.92 3.64 14.39
CA LYS A 116 -12.80 4.58 13.66
C LYS A 116 -12.07 5.82 13.16
N ARG A 117 -11.18 6.38 13.96
CA ARG A 117 -10.44 7.60 13.63
C ARG A 117 -8.97 7.28 13.40
N VAL A 118 -8.45 7.63 12.22
CA VAL A 118 -7.10 7.22 11.79
C VAL A 118 -6.32 8.38 11.19
N LEU A 119 -5.01 8.38 11.41
CA LEU A 119 -4.06 9.27 10.73
C LEU A 119 -3.55 8.58 9.46
N LEU A 120 -3.67 9.25 8.33
CA LEU A 120 -3.10 8.77 7.06
C LEU A 120 -1.72 9.40 6.84
N LEU A 121 -0.67 8.57 6.86
CA LEU A 121 0.68 8.92 6.46
C LEU A 121 1.04 8.24 5.13
N GLY A 122 1.81 8.93 4.30
CA GLY A 122 2.24 8.40 3.00
C GLY A 122 2.99 9.45 2.20
N THR A 123 3.13 9.26 0.89
CA THR A 123 3.62 10.32 0.01
C THR A 123 2.64 11.50 0.01
N LYS A 124 3.12 12.72 -0.31
CA LYS A 124 2.26 13.90 -0.40
C LYS A 124 1.03 13.62 -1.29
N THR A 125 1.21 12.93 -2.41
CA THR A 125 0.10 12.51 -3.28
C THR A 125 -0.92 11.62 -2.56
N THR A 126 -0.49 10.66 -1.76
CA THR A 126 -1.39 9.77 -1.02
C THR A 126 -2.18 10.53 0.05
N MET A 127 -1.53 11.45 0.76
CA MET A 127 -2.16 12.23 1.83
C MET A 127 -3.11 13.31 1.31
N THR A 128 -2.83 13.89 0.13
CA THR A 128 -3.65 14.99 -0.44
C THR A 128 -4.76 14.50 -1.35
N ALA A 129 -4.54 13.44 -2.12
CA ALA A 129 -5.49 12.97 -3.11
C ALA A 129 -6.78 12.41 -2.48
N ASP A 130 -7.91 12.72 -3.11
CA ASP A 130 -9.23 12.40 -2.56
C ASP A 130 -9.59 10.92 -2.67
N PHE A 131 -9.01 10.19 -3.63
CA PHE A 131 -9.37 8.79 -3.86
C PHE A 131 -9.23 7.91 -2.61
N TYR A 132 -8.17 8.12 -1.83
CA TYR A 132 -7.90 7.37 -0.60
C TYR A 132 -8.84 7.79 0.53
N LYS A 133 -8.88 9.11 0.79
CA LYS A 133 -9.71 9.70 1.85
C LYS A 133 -11.20 9.45 1.63
N ASN A 134 -11.69 9.57 0.39
CA ASN A 134 -13.09 9.36 0.08
C ASN A 134 -13.49 7.89 0.30
N ALA A 135 -12.69 6.93 -0.19
CA ALA A 135 -12.97 5.51 0.04
C ALA A 135 -13.06 5.16 1.54
N LEU A 136 -12.16 5.69 2.36
CA LEU A 136 -12.19 5.48 3.81
C LEU A 136 -13.40 6.16 4.46
N ARG A 137 -13.73 7.40 4.08
CA ARG A 137 -14.90 8.14 4.60
C ARG A 137 -16.22 7.47 4.22
N GLU A 138 -16.37 7.03 2.98
CA GLU A 138 -17.52 6.27 2.51
C GLU A 138 -17.69 4.95 3.26
N ALA A 139 -16.58 4.35 3.70
CA ALA A 139 -16.58 3.16 4.54
C ALA A 139 -16.89 3.44 6.03
N GLY A 140 -17.05 4.73 6.41
CA GLY A 140 -17.44 5.17 7.75
C GLY A 140 -16.28 5.50 8.69
N PHE A 141 -15.06 5.71 8.15
CA PHE A 141 -13.89 6.10 8.94
C PHE A 141 -13.69 7.62 8.94
N ASP A 142 -13.24 8.14 10.06
CA ASP A 142 -12.77 9.52 10.20
C ASP A 142 -11.26 9.56 9.90
N VAL A 143 -10.89 10.26 8.82
CA VAL A 143 -9.52 10.29 8.32
C VAL A 143 -8.91 11.65 8.56
N VAL A 144 -7.89 11.68 9.41
CA VAL A 144 -7.03 12.84 9.69
C VAL A 144 -5.79 12.74 8.79
N THR A 145 -5.34 13.88 8.32
CA THR A 145 -4.06 14.00 7.60
C THR A 145 -3.21 15.08 8.26
N PRO A 146 -1.88 14.99 8.21
CA PRO A 146 -1.00 16.06 8.70
C PRO A 146 -1.27 17.40 8.02
N VAL A 147 -0.83 18.49 8.63
CA VAL A 147 -0.82 19.81 7.98
C VAL A 147 0.20 19.84 6.83
N GLU A 148 0.09 20.83 5.94
CA GLU A 148 0.84 20.83 4.67
C GLU A 148 2.36 20.77 4.88
N GLU A 149 2.87 21.53 5.84
CA GLU A 149 4.31 21.56 6.17
C GLU A 149 4.83 20.21 6.65
N GLU A 150 4.01 19.49 7.41
CA GLU A 150 4.32 18.12 7.89
C GLU A 150 4.23 17.11 6.75
N MET A 151 3.27 17.27 5.85
CA MET A 151 3.20 16.41 4.65
C MET A 151 4.46 16.55 3.79
N ASP A 152 4.98 17.77 3.63
CA ASP A 152 6.21 18.03 2.90
C ASP A 152 7.43 17.38 3.57
N GLU A 153 7.49 17.46 4.90
CA GLU A 153 8.58 16.83 5.65
C GLU A 153 8.48 15.29 5.62
N ILE A 154 7.29 14.71 5.74
CA ILE A 154 7.08 13.26 5.62
C ILE A 154 7.48 12.77 4.22
N ASP A 155 7.07 13.48 3.17
CA ASP A 155 7.42 13.15 1.78
C ASP A 155 8.94 13.21 1.57
N ARG A 156 9.62 14.23 2.10
CA ARG A 156 11.07 14.34 2.10
C ARG A 156 11.72 13.15 2.81
N ILE A 157 11.26 12.81 4.01
CA ILE A 157 11.80 11.67 4.78
C ILE A 157 11.63 10.37 4.00
N ILE A 158 10.48 10.13 3.40
CA ILE A 158 10.22 8.91 2.58
C ILE A 158 11.24 8.81 1.45
N PHE A 159 11.40 9.86 0.63
CA PHE A 159 12.19 9.79 -0.59
C PHE A 159 13.69 10.03 -0.41
N SER A 160 14.11 10.76 0.63
CA SER A 160 15.53 11.08 0.83
C SER A 160 16.20 10.31 1.96
N GLU A 161 15.43 9.57 2.78
CA GLU A 161 15.95 8.82 3.91
C GLU A 161 15.46 7.36 3.90
N LEU A 162 14.17 7.11 4.12
CA LEU A 162 13.65 5.75 4.26
C LEU A 162 13.87 4.88 3.01
N ALA A 163 13.80 5.47 1.82
CA ALA A 163 14.12 4.80 0.55
C ALA A 163 15.58 4.31 0.48
N PHE A 164 16.46 4.86 1.31
CA PHE A 164 17.87 4.48 1.42
C PHE A 164 18.20 3.81 2.76
N GLU A 165 17.19 3.29 3.47
CA GLU A 165 17.33 2.64 4.78
C GLU A 165 17.99 3.56 5.84
N ASN A 166 17.86 4.88 5.70
CA ASN A 166 18.25 5.84 6.71
C ASN A 166 17.04 6.14 7.62
N PHE A 167 17.19 5.96 8.92
CA PHE A 167 16.13 6.11 9.91
C PHE A 167 16.37 7.27 10.88
N GLU A 168 17.13 8.28 10.49
CA GLU A 168 17.49 9.42 11.33
C GLU A 168 16.26 10.16 11.88
N HIS A 169 15.22 10.33 11.03
CA HIS A 169 13.97 11.01 11.43
C HIS A 169 12.87 10.04 11.91
N LYS A 170 13.19 8.78 12.25
CA LYS A 170 12.23 7.90 12.92
C LYS A 170 11.64 8.52 14.20
N PRO A 171 12.41 9.17 15.11
CA PRO A 171 11.84 9.83 16.28
C PRO A 171 10.83 10.91 15.93
N TYR A 172 11.07 11.72 14.90
CA TYR A 172 10.12 12.73 14.42
C TYR A 172 8.80 12.11 14.00
N LEU A 173 8.82 11.00 13.24
CA LEU A 173 7.60 10.31 12.82
C LEU A 173 6.82 9.74 14.02
N ILE A 174 7.50 9.20 15.01
CA ILE A 174 6.89 8.71 16.26
C ILE A 174 6.24 9.87 17.01
N ASP A 175 6.97 10.96 17.25
CA ASP A 175 6.48 12.13 17.98
C ASP A 175 5.27 12.77 17.28
N LEU A 176 5.28 12.81 15.95
CA LEU A 176 4.17 13.28 15.15
C LEU A 176 2.92 12.40 15.35
N ILE A 177 3.04 11.09 15.25
CA ILE A 177 1.92 10.16 15.47
C ILE A 177 1.37 10.29 16.90
N GLU A 178 2.24 10.33 17.90
CA GLU A 178 1.85 10.48 19.31
C GLU A 178 1.19 11.82 19.61
N ARG A 179 1.60 12.90 18.94
CA ARG A 179 0.93 14.19 19.02
C ARG A 179 -0.49 14.13 18.46
N TYR A 180 -0.67 13.55 17.25
CA TYR A 180 -2.00 13.36 16.68
C TYR A 180 -2.88 12.43 17.53
N ALA A 181 -2.30 11.43 18.20
CA ALA A 181 -3.03 10.58 19.14
C ALA A 181 -3.57 11.40 20.32
N ARG A 182 -2.78 12.30 20.89
CA ARG A 182 -3.19 13.14 22.03
C ARG A 182 -4.16 14.27 21.63
N GLU A 183 -3.90 14.95 20.52
CA GLU A 183 -4.61 16.19 20.14
C GLU A 183 -5.87 15.90 19.32
N GLU A 184 -5.79 14.92 18.41
CA GLU A 184 -6.88 14.56 17.50
C GLU A 184 -7.62 13.29 17.89
N GLY A 185 -7.13 12.55 18.88
CA GLY A 185 -7.76 11.32 19.36
C GLY A 185 -7.80 10.22 18.31
N ILE A 186 -6.76 10.10 17.46
CA ILE A 186 -6.66 8.99 16.52
C ILE A 186 -6.48 7.67 17.26
N GLU A 187 -7.09 6.62 16.74
CA GLU A 187 -7.02 5.25 17.26
C GLU A 187 -6.02 4.39 16.50
N GLY A 188 -5.62 4.85 15.31
CA GLY A 188 -4.66 4.15 14.45
C GLY A 188 -3.95 5.05 13.46
N VAL A 189 -2.81 4.58 12.96
CA VAL A 189 -2.03 5.22 11.89
C VAL A 189 -1.94 4.29 10.68
N ILE A 190 -2.29 4.81 9.50
CA ILE A 190 -2.16 4.13 8.22
C ILE A 190 -0.79 4.47 7.64
N LEU A 191 0.04 3.45 7.42
CA LEU A 191 1.31 3.59 6.72
C LEU A 191 1.06 3.37 5.22
N GLY A 192 0.67 4.45 4.55
CA GLY A 192 0.27 4.48 3.14
C GLY A 192 1.45 4.59 2.15
N CYS A 193 2.65 4.28 2.57
CA CYS A 193 3.85 4.13 1.76
C CYS A 193 4.65 2.94 2.26
N THR A 194 5.27 2.18 1.37
CA THR A 194 5.97 0.92 1.71
C THR A 194 7.28 1.13 2.49
N GLU A 195 7.80 2.33 2.47
CA GLU A 195 8.99 2.74 3.21
C GLU A 195 8.69 3.05 4.69
N LEU A 196 7.50 3.57 5.00
CA LEU A 196 7.10 3.88 6.38
C LEU A 196 7.12 2.67 7.31
N PRO A 197 6.66 1.45 6.90
CA PRO A 197 6.79 0.26 7.72
C PRO A 197 8.22 -0.19 7.98
N LEU A 198 9.22 0.33 7.27
CA LEU A 198 10.63 0.07 7.61
C LEU A 198 11.02 0.78 8.90
N ALA A 199 10.51 1.99 9.10
CA ALA A 199 10.77 2.83 10.29
C ALA A 199 9.80 2.55 11.44
N ILE A 200 8.48 2.51 11.17
CA ILE A 200 7.43 2.42 12.21
C ILE A 200 6.90 1.00 12.31
N LYS A 201 6.96 0.42 13.49
CA LYS A 201 6.48 -0.93 13.79
C LYS A 201 5.36 -0.90 14.83
N PRO A 202 4.51 -1.94 14.90
CA PRO A 202 3.64 -2.13 16.04
C PRO A 202 4.41 -2.10 17.36
N GLY A 203 3.99 -1.26 18.30
CA GLY A 203 4.66 -1.05 19.60
C GLY A 203 5.63 0.13 19.64
N ASP A 204 5.97 0.75 18.51
CA ASP A 204 6.73 2.01 18.49
C ASP A 204 5.84 3.22 18.89
N VAL A 205 4.54 3.10 18.69
CA VAL A 205 3.52 4.14 18.97
C VAL A 205 2.36 3.56 19.78
N SER A 206 1.61 4.43 20.46
CA SER A 206 0.51 4.04 21.35
C SER A 206 -0.79 3.64 20.62
N VAL A 207 -0.88 3.90 19.32
CA VAL A 207 -2.06 3.61 18.49
C VAL A 207 -1.85 2.39 17.60
N GLU A 208 -2.94 1.83 17.03
CA GLU A 208 -2.87 0.73 16.09
C GLU A 208 -2.08 1.11 14.83
N VAL A 209 -1.18 0.24 14.38
CA VAL A 209 -0.38 0.45 13.16
C VAL A 209 -0.94 -0.39 12.02
N PHE A 210 -1.28 0.26 10.91
CA PHE A 210 -1.79 -0.35 9.69
C PHE A 210 -0.76 -0.28 8.57
N ASP A 211 0.06 -1.33 8.47
CA ASP A 211 0.95 -1.55 7.31
C ASP A 211 0.11 -2.01 6.12
N THR A 212 -0.17 -1.09 5.21
CA THR A 212 -1.07 -1.34 4.07
C THR A 212 -0.55 -2.44 3.14
N ALA A 213 0.76 -2.54 2.94
CA ALA A 213 1.36 -3.56 2.08
C ALA A 213 1.27 -4.97 2.69
N ALA A 214 1.54 -5.10 3.99
CA ALA A 214 1.42 -6.38 4.70
C ALA A 214 -0.04 -6.84 4.78
N ILE A 215 -0.97 -5.93 5.07
CA ILE A 215 -2.41 -6.21 5.09
C ILE A 215 -2.89 -6.68 3.72
N HIS A 216 -2.49 -5.97 2.67
CA HIS A 216 -2.86 -6.29 1.30
C HIS A 216 -2.33 -7.66 0.86
N MET A 217 -1.05 -7.96 1.14
CA MET A 217 -0.48 -9.26 0.82
C MET A 217 -1.15 -10.39 1.59
N ARG A 218 -1.53 -10.17 2.86
CA ARG A 218 -2.30 -11.14 3.64
C ARG A 218 -3.63 -11.46 2.97
N LYS A 219 -4.36 -10.44 2.53
CA LYS A 219 -5.63 -10.60 1.81
C LYS A 219 -5.46 -11.39 0.51
N LEU A 220 -4.41 -11.10 -0.27
CA LEU A 220 -4.08 -11.84 -1.50
C LEU A 220 -3.82 -13.31 -1.22
N ILE A 221 -3.04 -13.63 -0.20
CA ILE A 221 -2.73 -15.01 0.20
C ILE A 221 -3.98 -15.74 0.72
N GLU A 222 -4.87 -15.04 1.43
CA GLU A 222 -6.15 -15.60 1.88
C GLU A 222 -7.03 -15.99 0.69
N LEU A 223 -7.22 -15.07 -0.26
CA LEU A 223 -8.00 -15.31 -1.48
C LEU A 223 -7.37 -16.38 -2.41
N ALA A 224 -6.05 -16.48 -2.40
CA ALA A 224 -5.36 -17.53 -3.16
C ALA A 224 -5.57 -18.93 -2.56
N ALA A 225 -5.92 -19.03 -1.29
CA ALA A 225 -6.18 -20.29 -0.60
C ALA A 225 -7.61 -20.83 -0.80
N GLU A 226 -8.53 -20.00 -1.28
CA GLU A 226 -9.91 -20.37 -1.64
C GLU A 226 -9.96 -21.07 -3.01
#